data_332e1f4a15b9114c7ad4ea270587e40d
#
_entry.id   332e1f4a15b9114c7ad4ea270587e40d
#
_cell.length_a   1.000
_cell.length_b   1.000
_cell.length_c   1.000
_cell.angle_alpha   90.00
_cell.angle_beta   90.00
_cell.angle_gamma   90.00
#
_symmetry.space_group_name_H-M   'P 1'
#
loop_
_entity.id
_entity.type
_entity.pdbx_description
1 polymer ?
#
loop_
_entity_poly.entity_id
_entity_poly.type
_entity_poly.pdbx_seq_one_letter_code
_entity_poly.pdbx_strand_id
1 'polypeptide(L)'
;AYQTRTPKQLALALAKKTRLLSQQVEEALGKSEADSDLQKLKETFEKTLIQDISEHQFSNMVAETMAYSLFLAALEHSRRGNGTELTLTNAIDYLPTNVPILADLYSLIKKVASIIPTIYEAARLLVDQLNASEIERIHQKLVEHKPGEDPVIQFYEPFLKEYDPKEREALGVYYTPKPVVDYIVKSVDWILRNKFNKA
;
A
#
# COMPACT_ATOMS: atom_id res chain seq x y z
N ALA A 1 -19.11 -5.48 -1.15
CA ALA A 1 -18.45 -4.84 0.01
C ALA A 1 -19.40 -4.89 1.21
N TYR A 2 -18.87 -4.91 2.42
CA TYR A 2 -19.63 -4.79 3.66
C TYR A 2 -19.02 -3.69 4.53
N GLN A 3 -19.86 -3.05 5.34
CA GLN A 3 -19.43 -1.94 6.17
C GLN A 3 -18.42 -2.40 7.24
N THR A 4 -17.26 -1.77 7.28
CA THR A 4 -16.24 -2.00 8.31
C THR A 4 -16.09 -0.75 9.20
N ARG A 5 -15.88 -0.98 10.52
CA ARG A 5 -15.87 0.07 11.54
C ARG A 5 -14.65 0.00 12.46
N THR A 6 -13.77 -0.96 12.22
CA THR A 6 -12.55 -1.13 13.00
C THR A 6 -11.36 -1.40 12.10
N PRO A 7 -10.13 -1.02 12.51
CA PRO A 7 -8.90 -1.32 11.75
C PRO A 7 -8.77 -2.80 11.41
N LYS A 8 -9.05 -3.69 12.36
CA LYS A 8 -8.97 -5.14 12.16
C LYS A 8 -9.98 -5.64 11.11
N GLN A 9 -11.22 -5.16 11.15
CA GLN A 9 -12.23 -5.54 10.13
C GLN A 9 -11.82 -5.09 8.73
N LEU A 10 -11.31 -3.85 8.61
CA LEU A 10 -10.83 -3.32 7.34
C LEU A 10 -9.61 -4.09 6.85
N ALA A 11 -8.63 -4.36 7.72
CA ALA A 11 -7.44 -5.12 7.39
C ALA A 11 -7.80 -6.51 6.82
N LEU A 12 -8.68 -7.24 7.48
CA LEU A 12 -9.17 -8.55 7.01
C LEU A 12 -9.89 -8.45 5.65
N ALA A 13 -10.73 -7.42 5.48
CA ALA A 13 -11.49 -7.23 4.24
C ALA A 13 -10.58 -6.86 3.06
N LEU A 14 -9.62 -5.95 3.28
CA LEU A 14 -8.64 -5.55 2.26
C LEU A 14 -7.68 -6.70 1.94
N ALA A 15 -7.16 -7.41 2.95
CA ALA A 15 -6.24 -8.54 2.73
C ALA A 15 -6.83 -9.61 1.78
N LYS A 16 -8.11 -9.94 1.95
CA LYS A 16 -8.81 -10.89 1.04
C LYS A 16 -8.87 -10.39 -0.41
N LYS A 17 -9.14 -9.09 -0.59
CA LYS A 17 -9.24 -8.49 -1.92
C LYS A 17 -7.88 -8.27 -2.56
N THR A 18 -6.87 -7.95 -1.74
CA THR A 18 -5.48 -7.82 -2.19
C THR A 18 -4.94 -9.17 -2.67
N ARG A 19 -5.23 -10.28 -1.97
CA ARG A 19 -4.89 -11.62 -2.46
C ARG A 19 -5.56 -11.95 -3.80
N LEU A 20 -6.82 -11.59 -3.96
CA LEU A 20 -7.50 -11.77 -5.26
C LEU A 20 -6.80 -10.95 -6.35
N LEU A 21 -6.44 -9.70 -6.07
CA LEU A 21 -5.71 -8.86 -7.02
C LEU A 21 -4.35 -9.49 -7.38
N SER A 22 -3.57 -9.95 -6.38
CA SER A 22 -2.29 -10.64 -6.61
C SER A 22 -2.46 -11.87 -7.51
N GLN A 23 -3.45 -12.71 -7.24
CA GLN A 23 -3.76 -13.87 -8.08
C GLN A 23 -4.10 -13.48 -9.52
N GLN A 24 -4.89 -12.42 -9.72
CA GLN A 24 -5.23 -11.95 -11.07
C GLN A 24 -4.02 -11.39 -11.82
N VAL A 25 -3.10 -10.74 -11.13
CA VAL A 25 -1.83 -10.28 -11.71
C VAL A 25 -0.94 -11.47 -12.10
N GLU A 26 -0.78 -12.46 -11.22
CA GLU A 26 0.01 -13.68 -11.46
C GLU A 26 -0.55 -14.49 -12.64
N GLU A 27 -1.87 -14.71 -12.68
CA GLU A 27 -2.53 -15.39 -13.81
C GLU A 27 -2.39 -14.63 -15.14
N ALA A 28 -2.44 -13.30 -15.09
CA ALA A 28 -2.26 -12.47 -16.27
C ALA A 28 -0.81 -12.51 -16.78
N LEU A 29 0.18 -12.53 -15.88
CA LEU A 29 1.60 -12.70 -16.24
C LEU A 29 1.84 -14.01 -16.98
N GLY A 30 1.35 -15.12 -16.46
CA GLY A 30 1.51 -16.45 -17.06
C GLY A 30 0.86 -16.59 -18.46
N LYS A 31 -0.04 -15.68 -18.83
CA LYS A 31 -0.72 -15.62 -20.15
C LYS A 31 -0.20 -14.49 -21.03
N SER A 32 0.67 -13.63 -20.51
CA SER A 32 1.12 -12.41 -21.20
C SER A 32 2.22 -12.70 -22.22
N GLU A 33 2.16 -12.00 -23.35
CA GLU A 33 3.28 -11.94 -24.28
C GLU A 33 4.45 -11.14 -23.66
N ALA A 34 5.68 -11.45 -24.08
CA ALA A 34 6.90 -10.83 -23.57
C ALA A 34 6.91 -9.28 -23.69
N ASP A 35 6.26 -8.74 -24.71
CA ASP A 35 6.17 -7.30 -24.97
C ASP A 35 4.98 -6.60 -24.32
N SER A 36 4.17 -7.31 -23.53
CA SER A 36 3.01 -6.73 -22.85
C SER A 36 3.37 -5.64 -21.84
N ASP A 37 2.46 -4.70 -21.60
CA ASP A 37 2.65 -3.65 -20.59
C ASP A 37 2.85 -4.23 -19.19
N LEU A 38 2.28 -5.40 -18.90
CA LEU A 38 2.43 -6.09 -17.63
C LEU A 38 3.86 -6.67 -17.46
N GLN A 39 4.42 -7.25 -18.51
CA GLN A 39 5.81 -7.72 -18.50
C GLN A 39 6.80 -6.55 -18.39
N LYS A 40 6.57 -5.46 -19.11
CA LYS A 40 7.37 -4.23 -18.98
C LYS A 40 7.30 -3.62 -17.58
N LEU A 41 6.15 -3.70 -16.93
CA LEU A 41 6.01 -3.27 -15.54
C LEU A 41 6.87 -4.15 -14.62
N LYS A 42 6.83 -5.49 -14.78
CA LYS A 42 7.66 -6.43 -14.04
C LYS A 42 9.14 -6.13 -14.22
N GLU A 43 9.60 -5.95 -15.46
CA GLU A 43 11.00 -5.57 -15.74
C GLU A 43 11.39 -4.24 -15.10
N THR A 44 10.47 -3.28 -15.01
CA THR A 44 10.74 -2.01 -14.31
C THR A 44 10.95 -2.24 -12.83
N PHE A 45 10.13 -3.06 -12.19
CA PHE A 45 10.31 -3.45 -10.79
C PHE A 45 11.63 -4.19 -10.58
N GLU A 46 11.99 -5.10 -11.48
CA GLU A 46 13.23 -5.86 -11.45
C GLU A 46 14.47 -4.95 -11.52
N LYS A 47 14.46 -3.99 -12.42
CA LYS A 47 15.56 -3.03 -12.61
C LYS A 47 15.69 -2.00 -11.50
N THR A 48 14.59 -1.62 -10.85
CA THR A 48 14.55 -0.48 -9.92
C THR A 48 14.44 -0.86 -8.45
N LEU A 49 13.88 -2.02 -8.12
CA LEU A 49 13.56 -2.40 -6.75
C LEU A 49 14.23 -3.70 -6.32
N ILE A 50 14.00 -4.81 -7.00
CA ILE A 50 14.47 -6.14 -6.58
C ILE A 50 14.93 -6.93 -7.80
N GLN A 51 16.21 -7.26 -7.89
CA GLN A 51 16.74 -8.15 -8.93
C GLN A 51 16.15 -9.56 -8.79
N ASP A 52 15.96 -10.24 -9.91
CA ASP A 52 15.45 -11.62 -10.00
C ASP A 52 14.10 -11.84 -9.27
N ILE A 53 13.20 -10.83 -9.30
CA ILE A 53 11.91 -10.93 -8.67
C ILE A 53 11.06 -12.03 -9.34
N SER A 54 10.56 -12.99 -8.55
CA SER A 54 9.64 -14.00 -9.05
C SER A 54 8.28 -13.40 -9.45
N GLU A 55 7.53 -14.09 -10.31
CA GLU A 55 6.17 -13.66 -10.70
C GLU A 55 5.25 -13.51 -9.48
N HIS A 56 5.34 -14.44 -8.54
CA HIS A 56 4.59 -14.39 -7.28
C HIS A 56 4.95 -13.17 -6.43
N GLN A 57 6.24 -12.90 -6.22
CA GLN A 57 6.70 -11.72 -5.48
C GLN A 57 6.28 -10.42 -6.16
N PHE A 58 6.43 -10.33 -7.47
CA PHE A 58 5.99 -9.17 -8.24
C PHE A 58 4.48 -8.95 -8.09
N SER A 59 3.68 -10.01 -8.24
CA SER A 59 2.21 -9.93 -8.13
C SER A 59 1.77 -9.46 -6.74
N ASN A 60 2.44 -9.96 -5.68
CA ASN A 60 2.21 -9.49 -4.31
C ASN A 60 2.56 -8.01 -4.16
N MET A 61 3.74 -7.58 -4.62
CA MET A 61 4.16 -6.18 -4.54
C MET A 61 3.21 -5.23 -5.27
N VAL A 62 2.73 -5.60 -6.45
CA VAL A 62 1.73 -4.83 -7.21
C VAL A 62 0.43 -4.70 -6.42
N ALA A 63 -0.08 -5.81 -5.91
CA ALA A 63 -1.33 -5.85 -5.17
C ALA A 63 -1.26 -5.07 -3.84
N GLU A 64 -0.17 -5.21 -3.10
CA GLU A 64 0.08 -4.47 -1.86
C GLU A 64 0.23 -2.97 -2.12
N THR A 65 1.01 -2.59 -3.13
CA THR A 65 1.19 -1.18 -3.51
C THR A 65 -0.15 -0.55 -3.87
N MET A 66 -0.99 -1.23 -4.64
CA MET A 66 -2.33 -0.76 -4.99
C MET A 66 -3.22 -0.63 -3.75
N ALA A 67 -3.29 -1.66 -2.92
CA ALA A 67 -4.13 -1.66 -1.71
C ALA A 67 -3.73 -0.55 -0.74
N TYR A 68 -2.41 -0.35 -0.55
CA TYR A 68 -1.87 0.68 0.32
C TYR A 68 -2.11 2.08 -0.21
N SER A 69 -1.85 2.29 -1.49
CA SER A 69 -2.13 3.58 -2.15
C SER A 69 -3.60 3.96 -2.02
N LEU A 70 -4.50 3.01 -2.26
CA LEU A 70 -5.94 3.23 -2.12
C LEU A 70 -6.36 3.50 -0.67
N PHE A 71 -5.77 2.82 0.31
CA PHE A 71 -6.03 3.11 1.73
C PHE A 71 -5.58 4.51 2.12
N LEU A 72 -4.36 4.94 1.72
CA LEU A 72 -3.87 6.30 1.95
C LEU A 72 -4.78 7.34 1.27
N ALA A 73 -5.15 7.08 0.03
CA ALA A 73 -6.08 7.94 -0.70
C ALA A 73 -7.43 8.03 0.02
N ALA A 74 -7.97 6.92 0.56
CA ALA A 74 -9.23 6.91 1.30
C ALA A 74 -9.15 7.73 2.60
N LEU A 75 -8.03 7.66 3.33
CA LEU A 75 -7.81 8.48 4.52
C LEU A 75 -7.84 9.98 4.19
N GLU A 76 -7.12 10.39 3.16
CA GLU A 76 -7.06 11.79 2.76
C GLU A 76 -8.38 12.26 2.13
N HIS A 77 -9.02 11.42 1.33
CA HIS A 77 -10.34 11.68 0.76
C HIS A 77 -11.40 11.90 1.85
N SER A 78 -11.44 11.04 2.86
CA SER A 78 -12.35 11.16 4.01
C SER A 78 -12.11 12.48 4.76
N ARG A 79 -10.85 12.89 4.92
CA ARG A 79 -10.48 14.13 5.60
C ARG A 79 -10.88 15.38 4.83
N ARG A 80 -10.83 15.36 3.50
CA ARG A 80 -11.23 16.52 2.66
C ARG A 80 -12.75 16.71 2.57
N GLY A 81 -13.52 15.64 2.77
CA GLY A 81 -14.98 15.72 2.91
C GLY A 81 -15.73 16.29 1.70
N ASN A 82 -15.23 16.07 0.48
CA ASN A 82 -15.79 16.68 -0.74
C ASN A 82 -17.04 15.98 -1.33
N GLY A 83 -17.60 15.00 -0.62
CA GLY A 83 -18.88 14.36 -0.98
C GLY A 83 -18.87 13.49 -2.25
N THR A 84 -17.71 13.32 -2.89
CA THR A 84 -17.55 12.41 -4.04
C THR A 84 -17.16 11.01 -3.57
N GLU A 85 -17.39 9.99 -4.39
CA GLU A 85 -16.86 8.66 -4.11
C GLU A 85 -15.39 8.57 -4.51
N LEU A 86 -14.61 7.80 -3.74
CA LEU A 86 -13.26 7.40 -4.15
C LEU A 86 -13.36 6.45 -5.34
N THR A 87 -12.50 6.63 -6.32
CA THR A 87 -12.40 5.78 -7.52
C THR A 87 -10.95 5.47 -7.82
N LEU A 88 -10.68 4.44 -8.64
CA LEU A 88 -9.33 4.19 -9.15
C LEU A 88 -8.76 5.39 -9.92
N THR A 89 -9.61 6.24 -10.48
CA THR A 89 -9.18 7.38 -11.28
C THR A 89 -8.79 8.56 -10.41
N ASN A 90 -9.58 8.92 -9.41
CA ASN A 90 -9.33 10.09 -8.57
C ASN A 90 -8.44 9.80 -7.35
N ALA A 91 -8.15 8.54 -7.04
CA ALA A 91 -7.32 8.19 -5.89
C ALA A 91 -5.93 8.86 -5.91
N ILE A 92 -5.37 9.07 -7.10
CA ILE A 92 -4.06 9.74 -7.25
C ILE A 92 -4.04 11.16 -6.66
N ASP A 93 -5.17 11.88 -6.71
CA ASP A 93 -5.29 13.25 -6.22
C ASP A 93 -5.25 13.34 -4.67
N TYR A 94 -5.35 12.18 -4.02
CA TYR A 94 -5.34 12.03 -2.57
C TYR A 94 -4.08 11.34 -2.04
N LEU A 95 -3.15 10.97 -2.92
CA LEU A 95 -1.88 10.38 -2.48
C LEU A 95 -0.95 11.43 -1.86
N PRO A 96 -0.09 11.04 -0.90
CA PRO A 96 0.86 11.94 -0.27
C PRO A 96 1.85 12.54 -1.28
N THR A 97 1.96 13.85 -1.35
CA THR A 97 2.86 14.56 -2.27
C THR A 97 4.33 14.48 -1.86
N ASN A 98 4.60 14.15 -0.60
CA ASN A 98 5.95 13.96 -0.06
C ASN A 98 6.54 12.55 -0.36
N VAL A 99 5.81 11.68 -1.02
CA VAL A 99 6.24 10.35 -1.46
C VAL A 99 5.96 10.18 -2.96
N PRO A 100 6.67 10.90 -3.85
CA PRO A 100 6.38 10.91 -5.29
C PRO A 100 6.39 9.52 -5.92
N ILE A 101 7.31 8.66 -5.50
CA ILE A 101 7.44 7.29 -6.01
C ILE A 101 6.14 6.47 -5.85
N LEU A 102 5.36 6.74 -4.81
CA LEU A 102 4.07 6.05 -4.61
C LEU A 102 3.05 6.44 -5.68
N ALA A 103 2.98 7.72 -6.04
CA ALA A 103 2.10 8.21 -7.11
C ALA A 103 2.53 7.66 -8.49
N ASP A 104 3.83 7.58 -8.73
CA ASP A 104 4.38 7.03 -9.97
C ASP A 104 4.06 5.53 -10.10
N LEU A 105 4.31 4.74 -9.05
CA LEU A 105 3.98 3.31 -9.03
C LEU A 105 2.47 3.08 -9.16
N TYR A 106 1.66 3.86 -8.43
CA TYR A 106 0.20 3.78 -8.56
C TYR A 106 -0.26 4.03 -10.00
N SER A 107 0.29 5.06 -10.65
CA SER A 107 -0.05 5.41 -12.03
C SER A 107 0.31 4.31 -13.02
N LEU A 108 1.49 3.69 -12.86
CA LEU A 108 1.92 2.57 -13.70
C LEU A 108 1.01 1.35 -13.52
N ILE A 109 0.75 0.96 -12.27
CA ILE A 109 -0.13 -0.17 -11.95
C ILE A 109 -1.56 0.09 -12.45
N LYS A 110 -2.09 1.29 -12.24
CA LYS A 110 -3.43 1.68 -12.72
C LYS A 110 -3.52 1.60 -14.24
N LYS A 111 -2.49 2.04 -14.97
CA LYS A 111 -2.44 1.95 -16.44
C LYS A 111 -2.57 0.49 -16.88
N VAL A 112 -1.78 -0.41 -16.32
CA VAL A 112 -1.84 -1.85 -16.63
C VAL A 112 -3.19 -2.44 -16.24
N ALA A 113 -3.69 -2.13 -15.05
CA ALA A 113 -5.00 -2.59 -14.59
C ALA A 113 -6.12 -2.16 -15.54
N SER A 114 -6.09 -0.95 -16.08
CA SER A 114 -7.13 -0.45 -16.99
C SER A 114 -7.21 -1.21 -18.33
N ILE A 115 -6.15 -1.93 -18.69
CA ILE A 115 -6.06 -2.72 -19.94
C ILE A 115 -6.52 -4.16 -19.71
N ILE A 116 -6.33 -4.70 -18.49
CA ILE A 116 -6.62 -6.10 -18.15
C ILE A 116 -7.88 -6.14 -17.28
N PRO A 117 -9.04 -6.55 -17.82
CA PRO A 117 -10.33 -6.46 -17.12
C PRO A 117 -10.36 -7.17 -15.76
N THR A 118 -9.71 -8.33 -15.62
CA THR A 118 -9.69 -9.10 -14.38
C THR A 118 -8.92 -8.38 -13.27
N ILE A 119 -7.81 -7.74 -13.62
CA ILE A 119 -7.01 -6.91 -12.70
C ILE A 119 -7.80 -5.65 -12.32
N TYR A 120 -8.44 -5.00 -13.29
CA TYR A 120 -9.28 -3.82 -13.05
C TYR A 120 -10.40 -4.11 -12.06
N GLU A 121 -11.15 -5.18 -12.26
CA GLU A 121 -12.25 -5.57 -11.38
C GLU A 121 -11.76 -5.94 -9.97
N ALA A 122 -10.63 -6.64 -9.84
CA ALA A 122 -10.04 -6.94 -8.55
C ALA A 122 -9.60 -5.65 -7.81
N ALA A 123 -8.99 -4.70 -8.50
CA ALA A 123 -8.62 -3.41 -7.93
C ALA A 123 -9.87 -2.57 -7.55
N ARG A 124 -10.92 -2.61 -8.37
CA ARG A 124 -12.20 -1.93 -8.07
C ARG A 124 -12.83 -2.46 -6.78
N LEU A 125 -12.73 -3.76 -6.49
CA LEU A 125 -13.23 -4.32 -5.25
C LEU A 125 -12.54 -3.75 -3.99
N LEU A 126 -11.29 -3.31 -4.09
CA LEU A 126 -10.61 -2.59 -3.00
C LEU A 126 -11.26 -1.23 -2.76
N VAL A 127 -11.50 -0.47 -3.82
CA VAL A 127 -12.18 0.84 -3.76
C VAL A 127 -13.58 0.71 -3.19
N ASP A 128 -14.37 -0.26 -3.68
CA ASP A 128 -15.72 -0.52 -3.18
C ASP A 128 -15.73 -0.84 -1.67
N GLN A 129 -14.71 -1.56 -1.20
CA GLN A 129 -14.58 -1.84 0.23
C GLN A 129 -14.25 -0.59 1.05
N LEU A 130 -13.36 0.25 0.53
CA LEU A 130 -12.99 1.50 1.20
C LEU A 130 -14.18 2.46 1.27
N ASN A 131 -14.92 2.63 0.19
CA ASN A 131 -16.14 3.45 0.15
C ASN A 131 -17.24 2.93 1.10
N ALA A 132 -17.33 1.61 1.30
CA ALA A 132 -18.28 1.01 2.24
C ALA A 132 -17.82 1.09 3.71
N SER A 133 -16.61 1.59 3.98
CA SER A 133 -16.01 1.60 5.33
C SER A 133 -16.13 2.97 5.99
N GLU A 134 -16.27 2.98 7.33
CA GLU A 134 -16.24 4.21 8.13
C GLU A 134 -14.77 4.65 8.35
N ILE A 135 -14.13 5.15 7.28
CA ILE A 135 -12.69 5.46 7.24
C ILE A 135 -12.28 6.43 8.34
N GLU A 136 -13.03 7.51 8.55
CA GLU A 136 -12.77 8.50 9.60
C GLU A 136 -12.74 7.85 11.00
N ARG A 137 -13.73 7.00 11.28
CA ARG A 137 -13.80 6.27 12.55
C ARG A 137 -12.66 5.28 12.72
N ILE A 138 -12.25 4.63 11.64
CA ILE A 138 -11.10 3.71 11.65
C ILE A 138 -9.82 4.48 11.93
N HIS A 139 -9.64 5.63 11.28
CA HIS A 139 -8.50 6.52 11.51
C HIS A 139 -8.43 6.99 12.98
N GLN A 140 -9.55 7.46 13.54
CA GLN A 140 -9.61 7.88 14.96
C GLN A 140 -9.18 6.75 15.90
N LYS A 141 -9.66 5.52 15.66
CA LYS A 141 -9.25 4.36 16.48
C LYS A 141 -7.77 4.02 16.37
N LEU A 142 -7.15 4.21 15.21
CA LEU A 142 -5.71 4.03 15.05
C LEU A 142 -4.93 5.07 15.87
N VAL A 143 -5.31 6.34 15.78
CA VAL A 143 -4.69 7.44 16.53
C VAL A 143 -4.83 7.24 18.05
N GLU A 144 -6.01 6.81 18.52
CA GLU A 144 -6.27 6.57 19.94
C GLU A 144 -5.51 5.36 20.49
N HIS A 145 -5.30 4.32 19.68
CA HIS A 145 -4.68 3.06 20.13
C HIS A 145 -3.20 3.24 20.51
N LYS A 146 -2.46 4.02 19.74
CA LYS A 146 -1.05 4.34 20.00
C LYS A 146 -0.78 5.82 19.71
N PRO A 147 -1.03 6.70 20.67
CA PRO A 147 -0.80 8.12 20.49
C PRO A 147 0.66 8.44 20.11
N GLY A 148 0.84 9.21 19.04
CA GLY A 148 2.16 9.61 18.55
C GLY A 148 2.83 8.63 17.59
N GLU A 149 2.24 7.48 17.32
CA GLU A 149 2.63 6.62 16.18
C GLU A 149 1.80 6.96 14.93
N ASP A 150 2.42 6.80 13.75
CA ASP A 150 1.73 7.02 12.47
C ASP A 150 0.57 6.02 12.29
N PRO A 151 -0.67 6.48 12.11
CA PRO A 151 -1.83 5.61 11.91
C PRO A 151 -1.68 4.66 10.70
N VAL A 152 -0.95 5.09 9.68
CA VAL A 152 -0.68 4.28 8.49
C VAL A 152 0.17 3.06 8.83
N ILE A 153 1.24 3.26 9.61
CA ILE A 153 2.11 2.19 10.08
C ILE A 153 1.31 1.23 10.99
N GLN A 154 0.47 1.77 11.88
CA GLN A 154 -0.37 0.95 12.75
C GLN A 154 -1.39 0.09 11.99
N PHE A 155 -1.86 0.56 10.84
CA PHE A 155 -2.76 -0.22 9.98
C PHE A 155 -2.00 -1.31 9.20
N TYR A 156 -0.75 -1.03 8.81
CA TYR A 156 0.04 -1.96 8.01
C TYR A 156 0.31 -3.29 8.71
N GLU A 157 0.65 -3.27 9.99
CA GLU A 157 0.89 -4.51 10.74
C GLU A 157 -0.31 -5.47 10.75
N PRO A 158 -1.53 -5.04 11.14
CA PRO A 158 -2.72 -5.89 11.05
C PRO A 158 -3.03 -6.34 9.64
N PHE A 159 -2.81 -5.48 8.64
CA PHE A 159 -3.03 -5.83 7.24
C PHE A 159 -2.07 -6.93 6.77
N LEU A 160 -0.76 -6.79 6.99
CA LEU A 160 0.22 -7.82 6.62
C LEU A 160 -0.03 -9.15 7.35
N LYS A 161 -0.38 -9.09 8.62
CA LYS A 161 -0.73 -10.29 9.39
C LYS A 161 -1.88 -11.08 8.77
N GLU A 162 -2.84 -10.38 8.19
CA GLU A 162 -3.99 -10.99 7.53
C GLU A 162 -3.71 -11.31 6.06
N TYR A 163 -2.80 -10.57 5.40
CA TYR A 163 -2.49 -10.74 3.98
C TYR A 163 -1.51 -11.88 3.73
N ASP A 164 -0.32 -11.83 4.32
CA ASP A 164 0.68 -12.89 4.21
C ASP A 164 1.42 -13.14 5.55
N PRO A 165 0.82 -13.94 6.44
CA PRO A 165 1.43 -14.25 7.72
C PRO A 165 2.76 -15.01 7.60
N LYS A 166 2.95 -15.83 6.54
CA LYS A 166 4.16 -16.64 6.36
C LYS A 166 5.34 -15.80 5.89
N GLU A 167 5.13 -14.93 4.92
CA GLU A 167 6.16 -14.02 4.41
C GLU A 167 6.55 -13.01 5.50
N ARG A 168 5.57 -12.50 6.26
CA ARG A 168 5.83 -11.64 7.42
C ARG A 168 6.77 -12.30 8.44
N GLU A 169 6.55 -13.58 8.76
CA GLU A 169 7.40 -14.33 9.70
C GLU A 169 8.78 -14.64 9.10
N ALA A 170 8.83 -15.06 7.84
CA ALA A 170 10.07 -15.43 7.15
C ALA A 170 11.01 -14.24 6.95
N LEU A 171 10.49 -13.08 6.62
CA LEU A 171 11.27 -11.84 6.41
C LEU A 171 11.56 -11.10 7.71
N GLY A 172 10.93 -11.49 8.84
CA GLY A 172 11.09 -10.81 10.12
C GLY A 172 10.66 -9.33 10.04
N VAL A 173 9.66 -9.02 9.23
CA VAL A 173 9.18 -7.65 9.02
C VAL A 173 8.46 -7.16 10.27
N TYR A 174 9.25 -6.60 11.19
CA TYR A 174 8.77 -5.94 12.38
C TYR A 174 9.21 -4.48 12.33
N TYR A 175 8.27 -3.57 12.55
CA TYR A 175 8.61 -2.15 12.65
C TYR A 175 9.50 -1.90 13.86
N THR A 176 10.58 -1.18 13.63
CA THR A 176 11.43 -0.71 14.73
C THR A 176 10.62 0.21 15.64
N PRO A 177 10.57 -0.05 16.95
CA PRO A 177 9.82 0.81 17.87
C PRO A 177 10.23 2.28 17.77
N LYS A 178 9.26 3.20 17.77
CA LYS A 178 9.49 4.64 17.61
C LYS A 178 10.62 5.20 18.50
N PRO A 179 10.75 4.84 19.80
CA PRO A 179 11.86 5.35 20.61
C PRO A 179 13.24 4.97 20.08
N VAL A 180 13.37 3.78 19.45
CA VAL A 180 14.63 3.32 18.84
C VAL A 180 14.91 4.11 17.56
N VAL A 181 13.89 4.33 16.72
CA VAL A 181 14.00 5.16 15.51
C VAL A 181 14.42 6.57 15.90
N ASP A 182 13.72 7.18 16.85
CA ASP A 182 14.03 8.54 17.34
C ASP A 182 15.47 8.65 17.87
N TYR A 183 15.93 7.63 18.60
CA TYR A 183 17.31 7.59 19.09
C TYR A 183 18.33 7.53 17.94
N ILE A 184 18.13 6.65 16.97
CA ILE A 184 19.01 6.50 15.81
C ILE A 184 19.06 7.79 15.02
N VAL A 185 17.90 8.36 14.65
CA VAL A 185 17.83 9.59 13.85
C VAL A 185 18.47 10.76 14.56
N LYS A 186 18.16 10.97 15.84
CA LYS A 186 18.76 12.04 16.65
C LYS A 186 20.28 11.86 16.83
N SER A 187 20.74 10.62 16.97
CA SER A 187 22.18 10.33 17.08
C SER A 187 22.92 10.67 15.78
N VAL A 188 22.35 10.29 14.63
CA VAL A 188 22.91 10.62 13.31
C VAL A 188 22.92 12.13 13.09
N ASP A 189 21.82 12.83 13.35
CA ASP A 189 21.74 14.29 13.25
C ASP A 189 22.77 14.98 14.14
N TRP A 190 22.91 14.54 15.38
CA TRP A 190 23.92 15.06 16.30
C TRP A 190 25.34 14.88 15.79
N ILE A 191 25.68 13.68 15.27
CA ILE A 191 27.00 13.40 14.70
C ILE A 191 27.26 14.29 13.48
N LEU A 192 26.29 14.39 12.56
CA LEU A 192 26.42 15.21 11.36
C LEU A 192 26.71 16.69 11.72
N ARG A 193 25.96 17.25 12.66
CA ARG A 193 26.15 18.63 13.10
C ARG A 193 27.46 18.85 13.85
N ASN A 194 27.78 17.96 14.80
CA ASN A 194 28.88 18.22 15.73
C ASN A 194 30.25 17.68 15.28
N LYS A 195 30.26 16.68 14.39
CA LYS A 195 31.52 16.04 13.91
C LYS A 195 31.82 16.38 12.46
N PHE A 196 30.78 16.58 11.64
CA PHE A 196 30.93 16.82 10.21
C PHE A 196 30.50 18.21 9.75
N ASN A 197 30.00 19.05 10.66
CA ASN A 197 29.56 20.42 10.40
C ASN A 197 28.53 20.52 9.26
N LYS A 198 27.65 19.51 9.14
CA LYS A 198 26.58 19.44 8.16
C LYS A 198 25.22 19.66 8.86
N ALA A 199 24.45 20.62 8.34
CA ALA A 199 23.08 20.87 8.78
C ALA A 199 22.09 20.05 7.95
#